data_874b7d0a4784635e4300debec5ac5c9f
#
_entry.id   874b7d0a4784635e4300debec5ac5c9f
#
_cell.length_a   1.000
_cell.length_b   1.000
_cell.length_c   1.000
_cell.angle_alpha   90.00
_cell.angle_beta   90.00
_cell.angle_gamma   90.00
#
_symmetry.space_group_name_H-M   'P 1'
#
loop_
_entity.id
_entity.type
_entity.pdbx_description
1 polymer ?
#
loop_
_entity_poly.entity_id
_entity_poly.type
_entity_poly.pdbx_seq_one_letter_code
_entity_poly.pdbx_strand_id
1 'polypeptide(L)'
;QITLKESGPTLVKPTQTLTLTCTFSGFSLSTSGVGVGWIRQPPGKALEWLALIYWDDDKRYSPSLKSRLTITKDTSKNQVVLTMTNMDPVDTATYYCAHRRLDYDFWSGYYNWFDPWGQGT
;
A
#
# COMPACT_ATOMS: atom_id res chain seq x y z
N GLN A 1 15.89 -11.57 0.55
CA GLN A 1 15.91 -10.29 1.25
C GLN A 1 14.95 -9.31 0.59
N ILE A 2 13.98 -8.87 1.36
CA ILE A 2 12.89 -8.04 0.86
C ILE A 2 13.23 -6.57 0.97
N THR A 3 13.00 -5.83 -0.12
CA THR A 3 13.13 -4.37 -0.11
C THR A 3 11.90 -3.76 -0.76
N LEU A 4 11.49 -2.60 -0.25
CA LEU A 4 10.39 -1.82 -0.80
C LEU A 4 10.80 -0.35 -0.84
N LYS A 5 10.43 0.32 -1.92
CA LYS A 5 10.75 1.74 -2.07
C LYS A 5 9.56 2.46 -2.68
N GLU A 6 9.11 3.49 -1.98
CA GLU A 6 8.05 4.36 -2.45
C GLU A 6 8.64 5.45 -3.34
N SER A 7 7.87 5.85 -4.36
CA SER A 7 8.20 7.00 -5.18
C SER A 7 6.92 7.74 -5.57
N GLY A 8 7.06 9.03 -5.78
CA GLY A 8 5.94 9.88 -6.15
C GLY A 8 6.24 11.34 -5.83
N PRO A 9 5.31 12.23 -6.13
CA PRO A 9 5.50 13.64 -5.86
C PRO A 9 5.51 13.92 -4.36
N THR A 10 6.33 14.87 -3.94
CA THR A 10 6.38 15.29 -2.55
C THR A 10 5.37 16.39 -2.24
N LEU A 11 4.75 16.95 -3.28
CA LEU A 11 3.81 18.04 -3.15
C LEU A 11 2.69 17.87 -4.18
N VAL A 12 1.45 17.94 -3.71
CA VAL A 12 0.26 17.83 -4.56
C VAL A 12 -0.66 18.99 -4.19
N LYS A 13 -1.22 19.67 -5.20
CA LYS A 13 -2.15 20.76 -4.96
C LYS A 13 -3.52 20.23 -4.57
N PRO A 14 -4.31 21.02 -3.81
CA PRO A 14 -5.68 20.61 -3.49
C PRO A 14 -6.46 20.26 -4.75
N THR A 15 -7.36 19.29 -4.63
CA THR A 15 -8.20 18.73 -5.69
C THR A 15 -7.46 17.87 -6.72
N GLN A 16 -6.15 17.90 -6.76
CA GLN A 16 -5.38 17.05 -7.66
C GLN A 16 -5.34 15.62 -7.18
N THR A 17 -4.84 14.73 -8.03
CA THR A 17 -4.69 13.31 -7.76
C THR A 17 -3.25 13.01 -7.37
N LEU A 18 -3.08 12.28 -6.28
CA LEU A 18 -1.80 11.75 -5.86
C LEU A 18 -1.62 10.36 -6.45
N THR A 19 -0.47 10.12 -7.08
CA THR A 19 -0.10 8.80 -7.59
C THR A 19 1.23 8.40 -6.97
N LEU A 20 1.21 7.28 -6.23
CA LEU A 20 2.40 6.74 -5.58
C LEU A 20 2.71 5.37 -6.14
N THR A 21 4.00 5.08 -6.31
CA THR A 21 4.48 3.80 -6.82
C THR A 21 5.35 3.14 -5.78
N CYS A 22 5.07 1.87 -5.51
CA CYS A 22 5.91 1.01 -4.67
C CYS A 22 6.65 0.04 -5.57
N THR A 23 7.97 0.15 -5.60
CA THR A 23 8.83 -0.79 -6.32
C THR A 23 9.49 -1.70 -5.31
N PHE A 24 9.41 -3.01 -5.54
CA PHE A 24 9.86 -3.97 -4.55
C PHE A 24 10.75 -5.05 -5.17
N SER A 25 11.51 -5.73 -4.31
CA SER A 25 12.33 -6.87 -4.71
C SER A 25 12.40 -7.87 -3.56
N GLY A 26 12.77 -9.11 -3.87
CA GLY A 26 12.90 -10.16 -2.87
C GLY A 26 11.64 -10.97 -2.68
N PHE A 27 10.56 -10.62 -3.38
CA PHE A 27 9.32 -11.40 -3.41
C PHE A 27 8.56 -11.10 -4.70
N SER A 28 7.51 -11.87 -4.95
CA SER A 28 6.69 -11.70 -6.16
C SER A 28 5.21 -11.65 -5.79
N LEU A 29 4.46 -10.81 -6.50
CA LEU A 29 2.99 -10.79 -6.39
C LEU A 29 2.33 -11.89 -7.21
N SER A 30 3.09 -12.83 -7.74
CA SER A 30 2.55 -14.07 -8.29
C SER A 30 2.56 -15.22 -7.29
N THR A 31 3.16 -15.01 -6.13
CA THR A 31 3.24 -16.03 -5.09
C THR A 31 1.97 -16.01 -4.23
N SER A 32 1.34 -17.17 -4.07
CA SER A 32 0.13 -17.29 -3.25
C SER A 32 0.37 -16.77 -1.84
N GLY A 33 -0.57 -15.99 -1.34
CA GLY A 33 -0.53 -15.41 0.01
C GLY A 33 0.17 -14.07 0.12
N VAL A 34 0.78 -13.60 -0.96
CA VAL A 34 1.54 -12.35 -0.93
C VAL A 34 0.66 -11.17 -1.31
N GLY A 35 0.85 -10.06 -0.60
CA GLY A 35 0.20 -8.81 -0.91
C GLY A 35 1.10 -7.63 -0.63
N VAL A 36 0.69 -6.47 -1.12
CA VAL A 36 1.35 -5.20 -0.85
C VAL A 36 0.29 -4.21 -0.42
N GLY A 37 0.56 -3.55 0.70
CA GLY A 37 -0.35 -2.56 1.27
C GLY A 37 0.26 -1.18 1.33
N TRP A 38 -0.61 -0.19 1.44
CA TRP A 38 -0.23 1.20 1.64
C TRP A 38 -0.78 1.70 2.96
N ILE A 39 0.04 2.40 3.69
CA ILE A 39 -0.29 3.01 4.98
C ILE A 39 0.27 4.42 4.98
N ARG A 40 -0.35 5.29 5.80
CA ARG A 40 0.17 6.64 5.97
C ARG A 40 0.22 7.03 7.44
N GLN A 41 1.08 7.99 7.73
CA GLN A 41 1.18 8.54 9.08
C GLN A 41 1.16 10.06 8.98
N PRO A 42 0.04 10.69 9.36
CA PRO A 42 0.00 12.16 9.47
C PRO A 42 0.97 12.64 10.55
N PRO A 43 1.47 13.87 10.47
CA PRO A 43 2.39 14.39 11.48
C PRO A 43 1.79 14.29 12.88
N GLY A 44 2.53 13.66 13.80
CA GLY A 44 2.13 13.52 15.19
C GLY A 44 0.92 12.64 15.44
N LYS A 45 0.49 11.84 14.46
CA LYS A 45 -0.68 10.98 14.58
C LYS A 45 -0.32 9.53 14.34
N ALA A 46 -1.29 8.65 14.59
CA ALA A 46 -1.12 7.21 14.40
C ALA A 46 -1.10 6.82 12.94
N LEU A 47 -0.56 5.64 12.66
CA LEU A 47 -0.61 5.05 11.32
C LEU A 47 -2.06 4.80 10.91
N GLU A 48 -2.33 5.07 9.64
CA GLU A 48 -3.64 4.85 9.05
C GLU A 48 -3.51 3.95 7.83
N TRP A 49 -4.29 2.90 7.82
CA TRP A 49 -4.32 1.91 6.75
C TRP A 49 -5.11 2.47 5.57
N LEU A 50 -4.59 2.29 4.36
CA LEU A 50 -5.23 2.84 3.16
C LEU A 50 -5.78 1.75 2.25
N ALA A 51 -4.92 0.86 1.76
CA ALA A 51 -5.31 -0.12 0.76
C ALA A 51 -4.37 -1.30 0.74
N LEU A 52 -4.83 -2.39 0.14
CA LEU A 52 -4.05 -3.62 0.01
C LEU A 52 -4.43 -4.31 -1.29
N ILE A 53 -3.45 -4.89 -1.97
CA ILE A 53 -3.69 -5.74 -3.13
C ILE A 53 -2.93 -7.05 -2.95
N TYR A 54 -3.60 -8.16 -3.26
CA TYR A 54 -3.05 -9.50 -3.15
C TYR A 54 -2.66 -10.06 -4.52
N TRP A 55 -1.97 -11.19 -4.49
CA TRP A 55 -1.51 -11.91 -5.68
C TRP A 55 -2.63 -12.24 -6.67
N ASP A 56 -3.82 -12.52 -6.16
CA ASP A 56 -5.00 -12.89 -6.96
C ASP A 56 -5.82 -11.67 -7.40
N ASP A 57 -5.25 -10.47 -7.27
CA ASP A 57 -5.88 -9.20 -7.59
C ASP A 57 -7.05 -8.82 -6.67
N ASP A 58 -7.18 -9.50 -5.54
CA ASP A 58 -8.13 -9.09 -4.50
C ASP A 58 -7.64 -7.78 -3.89
N LYS A 59 -8.55 -6.80 -3.79
CA LYS A 59 -8.24 -5.45 -3.31
C LYS A 59 -9.07 -5.13 -2.10
N ARG A 60 -8.44 -4.45 -1.14
CA ARG A 60 -9.10 -4.00 0.08
C ARG A 60 -8.78 -2.53 0.29
N TYR A 61 -9.78 -1.77 0.71
CA TYR A 61 -9.64 -0.33 0.92
C TYR A 61 -10.15 0.06 2.30
N SER A 62 -9.55 1.09 2.88
CA SER A 62 -10.09 1.72 4.08
C SER A 62 -11.51 2.21 3.78
N PRO A 63 -12.53 1.82 4.57
CA PRO A 63 -13.90 2.21 4.30
C PRO A 63 -14.11 3.72 4.19
N SER A 64 -13.43 4.50 5.00
CA SER A 64 -13.60 5.96 5.00
C SER A 64 -12.97 6.64 3.78
N LEU A 65 -12.05 5.96 3.07
CA LEU A 65 -11.33 6.55 1.94
C LEU A 65 -11.57 5.80 0.64
N LYS A 66 -12.36 4.75 0.68
CA LYS A 66 -12.56 3.84 -0.46
C LYS A 66 -12.93 4.57 -1.75
N SER A 67 -13.78 5.58 -1.67
CA SER A 67 -14.25 6.29 -2.86
C SER A 67 -13.15 7.11 -3.55
N ARG A 68 -12.04 7.35 -2.86
CA ARG A 68 -10.93 8.16 -3.36
C ARG A 68 -9.72 7.33 -3.77
N LEU A 69 -9.70 6.03 -3.46
CA LEU A 69 -8.52 5.19 -3.61
C LEU A 69 -8.67 4.19 -4.74
N THR A 70 -7.59 3.98 -5.48
CA THR A 70 -7.45 2.90 -6.46
C THR A 70 -6.07 2.31 -6.31
N ILE A 71 -5.99 0.99 -6.13
CA ILE A 71 -4.72 0.27 -6.05
C ILE A 71 -4.63 -0.70 -7.22
N THR A 72 -3.46 -0.73 -7.88
CA THR A 72 -3.21 -1.63 -9.00
C THR A 72 -1.82 -2.22 -8.86
N LYS A 73 -1.58 -3.34 -9.53
CA LYS A 73 -0.27 -3.98 -9.54
C LYS A 73 0.20 -4.22 -10.97
N ASP A 74 1.52 -4.21 -11.13
CA ASP A 74 2.18 -4.67 -12.34
C ASP A 74 3.21 -5.72 -11.92
N THR A 75 2.82 -6.97 -12.01
CA THR A 75 3.65 -8.08 -11.55
C THR A 75 4.96 -8.17 -12.30
N SER A 76 4.94 -7.87 -13.60
CA SER A 76 6.16 -7.93 -14.42
C SER A 76 7.19 -6.88 -14.05
N LYS A 77 6.75 -5.75 -13.50
CA LYS A 77 7.64 -4.67 -13.08
C LYS A 77 7.94 -4.68 -11.59
N ASN A 78 7.33 -5.58 -10.83
CA ASN A 78 7.42 -5.59 -9.37
C ASN A 78 7.00 -4.24 -8.78
N GLN A 79 5.85 -3.76 -9.20
CA GLN A 79 5.33 -2.46 -8.77
C GLN A 79 3.87 -2.56 -8.38
N VAL A 80 3.52 -1.73 -7.41
CA VAL A 80 2.14 -1.49 -6.99
C VAL A 80 1.93 0.01 -6.98
N VAL A 81 0.81 0.46 -7.56
CA VAL A 81 0.50 1.88 -7.69
C VAL A 81 -0.75 2.19 -6.89
N LEU A 82 -0.68 3.22 -6.06
CA LEU A 82 -1.82 3.77 -5.33
C LEU A 82 -2.16 5.13 -5.91
N THR A 83 -3.43 5.31 -6.23
CA THR A 83 -3.96 6.58 -6.70
C THR A 83 -4.99 7.09 -5.70
N MET A 84 -4.85 8.34 -5.28
CA MET A 84 -5.77 8.96 -4.34
C MET A 84 -6.24 10.28 -4.94
N THR A 85 -7.55 10.40 -5.15
CA THR A 85 -8.13 11.54 -5.82
C THR A 85 -8.53 12.64 -4.85
N ASN A 86 -8.73 13.85 -5.38
CA ASN A 86 -9.25 15.00 -4.64
C ASN A 86 -8.49 15.26 -3.34
N MET A 87 -7.18 15.46 -3.48
CA MET A 87 -6.30 15.69 -2.34
C MET A 87 -6.64 16.97 -1.59
N ASP A 88 -6.47 16.94 -0.28
CA ASP A 88 -6.80 17.99 0.65
C ASP A 88 -5.63 18.15 1.63
N PRO A 89 -5.40 19.36 2.20
CA PRO A 89 -4.33 19.53 3.19
C PRO A 89 -4.36 18.52 4.34
N VAL A 90 -5.53 18.00 4.70
CA VAL A 90 -5.66 16.98 5.75
C VAL A 90 -4.99 15.65 5.36
N ASP A 91 -4.71 15.45 4.08
CA ASP A 91 -4.03 14.25 3.59
C ASP A 91 -2.50 14.33 3.71
N THR A 92 -1.97 15.41 4.27
CA THR A 92 -0.54 15.55 4.51
C THR A 92 -0.09 14.46 5.46
N ALA A 93 0.86 13.63 5.01
CA ALA A 93 1.33 12.47 5.75
C ALA A 93 2.57 11.90 5.09
N THR A 94 3.26 11.01 5.79
CA THR A 94 4.25 10.15 5.19
C THR A 94 3.55 8.85 4.75
N TYR A 95 3.74 8.47 3.50
CA TYR A 95 3.10 7.31 2.90
C TYR A 95 4.11 6.18 2.76
N TYR A 96 3.71 5.00 3.21
CA TYR A 96 4.56 3.80 3.19
C TYR A 96 3.88 2.69 2.43
N CYS A 97 4.65 1.88 1.70
CA CYS A 97 4.17 0.58 1.25
C CYS A 97 4.83 -0.52 2.08
N ALA A 98 4.13 -1.64 2.20
CA ALA A 98 4.59 -2.74 3.04
C ALA A 98 4.26 -4.08 2.39
N HIS A 99 5.15 -5.02 2.56
CA HIS A 99 4.95 -6.42 2.20
C HIS A 99 3.99 -7.06 3.20
N ARG A 100 3.06 -7.85 2.69
CA ARG A 100 2.11 -8.55 3.53
C ARG A 100 2.00 -10.00 3.09
N ARG A 101 1.88 -10.90 4.06
CA ARG A 101 1.66 -12.31 3.79
C ARG A 101 0.38 -12.76 4.45
N LEU A 102 -0.34 -13.64 3.74
CA LEU A 102 -1.40 -14.44 4.33
C LEU A 102 -0.81 -15.79 4.68
N ASP A 103 -0.91 -16.17 5.95
CA ASP A 103 -0.55 -17.52 6.37
C ASP A 103 -1.79 -18.24 6.85
N TYR A 104 -1.81 -19.53 6.61
CA TYR A 104 -2.89 -20.39 7.08
C TYR A 104 -2.50 -20.99 8.42
N ASP A 105 -3.32 -20.72 9.42
CA ASP A 105 -3.19 -21.33 10.73
C ASP A 105 -4.26 -22.40 10.85
N PHE A 106 -3.83 -23.64 11.11
CA PHE A 106 -4.73 -24.77 11.15
C PHE A 106 -5.92 -24.56 12.10
N TRP A 107 -5.70 -23.81 13.19
CA TRP A 107 -6.73 -23.63 14.20
C TRP A 107 -7.57 -22.39 14.00
N SER A 108 -7.01 -21.32 13.46
CA SER A 108 -7.67 -20.03 13.38
C SER A 108 -7.92 -19.53 11.96
N GLY A 109 -7.49 -20.27 10.93
CA GLY A 109 -7.64 -19.85 9.54
C GLY A 109 -6.50 -18.95 9.10
N TYR A 110 -6.82 -17.99 8.24
CA TYR A 110 -5.83 -17.05 7.70
C TYR A 110 -5.66 -15.85 8.61
N TYR A 111 -4.41 -15.40 8.77
CA TYR A 111 -4.13 -14.16 9.44
C TYR A 111 -3.00 -13.42 8.72
N ASN A 112 -2.87 -12.13 8.99
CA ASN A 112 -1.97 -11.25 8.27
C ASN A 112 -1.02 -10.52 9.19
N TRP A 113 0.16 -10.19 8.66
CA TRP A 113 1.06 -9.24 9.30
C TRP A 113 1.79 -8.44 8.23
N PHE A 114 2.32 -7.28 8.61
CA PHE A 114 3.10 -6.44 7.73
C PHE A 114 4.57 -6.58 8.06
N ASP A 115 5.40 -6.81 7.02
CA ASP A 115 6.83 -7.00 7.19
C ASP A 115 7.48 -7.17 5.82
N PRO A 116 8.56 -6.47 5.50
CA PRO A 116 9.11 -5.30 6.17
C PRO A 116 8.47 -4.00 5.67
N TRP A 117 8.87 -2.87 6.28
CA TRP A 117 8.44 -1.56 5.86
C TRP A 117 9.37 -0.99 4.81
N GLY A 118 8.82 -0.14 3.94
CA GLY A 118 9.61 0.72 3.08
C GLY A 118 10.11 1.95 3.84
N GLN A 119 10.70 2.90 3.11
CA GLN A 119 11.29 4.08 3.74
C GLN A 119 10.29 5.22 3.98
N GLY A 120 9.23 5.26 3.21
CA GLY A 120 8.23 6.31 3.30
C GLY A 120 8.50 7.48 2.35
N THR A 121 7.46 8.17 1.95
CA THR A 121 7.56 9.35 1.09
C THR A 121 6.68 10.48 1.60
#